data_15e62ca1e666e27e35113d7040aa5ab7
#
_entry.id   15e62ca1e666e27e35113d7040aa5ab7
#
_cell.length_a   1.000
_cell.length_b   1.000
_cell.length_c   1.000
_cell.angle_alpha   90.00
_cell.angle_beta   90.00
_cell.angle_gamma   90.00
#
_symmetry.space_group_name_H-M   'P 1'
#
loop_
_entity.id
_entity.type
_entity.pdbx_description
1 polymer ?
#
loop_
_entity_poly.entity_id
_entity_poly.type
_entity_poly.pdbx_seq_one_letter_code
_entity_poly.pdbx_strand_id
1 'polypeptide(L)'
;MRLFQLLPPFLKVIFLTSAWTLTALAQQPKPSPTKLAPELTAALESHPGLVYAQYGERQMQLDLWRPKTAQPLPAIICIHGGGWFKGERSAMANLAQALAAKGYVTATISYRLSGESKFPSAIQDCKAAVRFLRTNAAKFCIQADAIGVTGLSAGGHLAALLATSSGVKQLEGDGGHAEQSSSVQACVAMGAQSDLECTRISELSSKPNDPFYRTFLGDSQAKIPQIYALASPRHHLDQSDPPLAFMTGELDDASTHADETRADLTKLGIPTGLTLIPNAPHAFLGQQQNFNICLQASEAFFAKHLKDSRKP
;
A
#
# COMPACT_ATOMS: atom_id res chain seq x y z
N MET A 1 69.50 -1.58 -58.95
CA MET A 1 68.38 -1.68 -59.90
C MET A 1 67.16 -1.18 -59.21
N ARG A 2 66.58 -0.11 -59.75
CA ARG A 2 65.42 0.63 -59.17
C ARG A 2 64.14 -0.07 -59.58
N LEU A 3 63.16 -0.19 -58.66
CA LEU A 3 61.77 -0.37 -59.01
C LEU A 3 60.94 0.57 -58.17
N PHE A 4 60.39 1.58 -58.84
CA PHE A 4 59.34 2.44 -58.37
C PHE A 4 58.01 1.70 -58.45
N GLN A 5 57.24 1.68 -57.37
CA GLN A 5 55.84 1.33 -57.43
C GLN A 5 54.95 2.49 -57.03
N LEU A 6 54.02 2.78 -57.95
CA LEU A 6 53.03 3.83 -57.95
C LEU A 6 51.98 3.60 -56.85
N LEU A 7 51.65 4.67 -56.12
CA LEU A 7 50.49 4.77 -55.24
C LEU A 7 49.28 5.30 -56.03
N PRO A 8 48.08 4.77 -55.84
CA PRO A 8 46.87 5.33 -56.46
C PRO A 8 46.28 6.50 -55.66
N PRO A 9 45.38 7.29 -56.29
CA PRO A 9 45.02 8.63 -55.82
C PRO A 9 43.98 8.63 -54.68
N PHE A 10 44.04 9.69 -53.89
CA PHE A 10 43.22 10.09 -52.79
C PHE A 10 41.72 9.89 -53.00
N LEU A 11 41.08 9.10 -52.13
CA LEU A 11 39.64 9.04 -51.92
C LEU A 11 39.27 10.18 -50.93
N LYS A 12 38.60 11.22 -51.43
CA LYS A 12 38.02 12.29 -50.60
C LYS A 12 36.83 11.71 -49.83
N VAL A 13 37.02 11.49 -48.55
CA VAL A 13 35.92 11.20 -47.65
C VAL A 13 35.19 12.51 -47.34
N ILE A 14 34.00 12.65 -47.87
CA ILE A 14 33.08 13.72 -47.53
C ILE A 14 32.47 13.40 -46.18
N PHE A 15 32.89 14.13 -45.13
CA PHE A 15 32.19 14.09 -43.83
C PHE A 15 30.85 14.81 -44.00
N LEU A 16 29.79 14.05 -44.14
CA LEU A 16 28.41 14.53 -43.92
C LEU A 16 28.25 14.76 -42.41
N THR A 17 28.34 16.00 -41.97
CA THR A 17 27.92 16.42 -40.65
C THR A 17 26.40 16.33 -40.60
N SER A 18 25.90 15.19 -40.06
CA SER A 18 24.50 15.09 -39.66
C SER A 18 24.26 16.02 -38.46
N ALA A 19 23.64 17.17 -38.73
CA ALA A 19 23.07 18.02 -37.69
C ALA A 19 21.99 17.20 -36.96
N TRP A 20 22.33 16.69 -35.80
CA TRP A 20 21.35 16.17 -34.85
C TRP A 20 20.56 17.39 -34.35
N THR A 21 19.36 17.54 -34.87
CA THR A 21 18.36 18.40 -34.25
C THR A 21 18.11 17.89 -32.85
N LEU A 22 18.61 18.61 -31.83
CA LEU A 22 18.14 18.48 -30.46
C LEU A 22 16.64 18.81 -30.48
N THR A 23 15.81 17.80 -30.60
CA THR A 23 14.41 17.89 -30.26
C THR A 23 14.35 18.20 -28.75
N ALA A 24 13.93 19.42 -28.44
CA ALA A 24 13.67 19.86 -27.10
C ALA A 24 12.78 18.81 -26.43
N LEU A 25 13.33 18.10 -25.44
CA LEU A 25 12.53 17.36 -24.47
C LEU A 25 11.62 18.42 -23.83
N ALA A 26 10.38 18.49 -24.31
CA ALA A 26 9.35 19.27 -23.66
C ALA A 26 9.36 18.84 -22.19
N GLN A 27 9.75 19.78 -21.32
CA GLN A 27 9.68 19.55 -19.87
C GLN A 27 8.25 19.14 -19.56
N GLN A 28 8.07 17.89 -19.21
CA GLN A 28 6.77 17.45 -18.71
C GLN A 28 6.39 18.36 -17.54
N PRO A 29 5.18 18.91 -17.52
CA PRO A 29 4.75 19.79 -16.44
C PRO A 29 4.97 19.04 -15.12
N LYS A 30 5.58 19.75 -14.14
CA LYS A 30 5.76 19.18 -12.79
C LYS A 30 4.41 18.64 -12.32
N PRO A 31 4.35 17.40 -11.86
CA PRO A 31 3.08 16.82 -11.45
C PRO A 31 2.42 17.70 -10.39
N SER A 32 1.16 18.04 -10.62
CA SER A 32 0.38 18.79 -9.65
C SER A 32 0.10 17.92 -8.43
N PRO A 33 0.28 18.43 -7.19
CA PRO A 33 -0.06 17.67 -5.99
C PRO A 33 -1.56 17.36 -5.98
N THR A 34 -1.89 16.21 -5.43
CA THR A 34 -3.27 15.75 -5.29
C THR A 34 -4.09 16.73 -4.46
N LYS A 35 -5.16 17.28 -5.04
CA LYS A 35 -6.11 18.15 -4.34
C LYS A 35 -7.53 17.59 -4.52
N LEU A 36 -8.26 17.51 -3.41
CA LEU A 36 -9.68 17.22 -3.45
C LEU A 36 -10.46 18.52 -3.61
N ALA A 37 -11.59 18.43 -4.30
CA ALA A 37 -12.53 19.57 -4.39
C ALA A 37 -13.08 19.91 -3.00
N PRO A 38 -13.10 21.19 -2.58
CA PRO A 38 -13.56 21.59 -1.25
C PRO A 38 -14.99 21.12 -0.94
N GLU A 39 -15.87 21.09 -1.95
CA GLU A 39 -17.26 20.68 -1.83
C GLU A 39 -17.37 19.20 -1.41
N LEU A 40 -16.45 18.37 -1.89
CA LEU A 40 -16.40 16.95 -1.55
C LEU A 40 -16.11 16.77 -0.05
N THR A 41 -15.15 17.51 0.48
CA THR A 41 -14.79 17.42 1.91
C THR A 41 -15.82 18.05 2.83
N ALA A 42 -16.49 19.13 2.39
CA ALA A 42 -17.55 19.80 3.16
C ALA A 42 -18.81 18.92 3.35
N ALA A 43 -19.02 17.96 2.45
CA ALA A 43 -20.14 17.02 2.55
C ALA A 43 -19.92 15.90 3.58
N LEU A 44 -18.70 15.76 4.11
CA LEU A 44 -18.34 14.72 5.05
C LEU A 44 -18.47 15.18 6.51
N GLU A 45 -18.78 14.24 7.38
CA GLU A 45 -18.58 14.34 8.82
C GLU A 45 -17.18 13.84 9.15
N SER A 46 -16.45 14.55 10.02
CA SER A 46 -15.06 14.25 10.38
C SER A 46 -14.89 14.08 11.88
N HIS A 47 -14.16 13.06 12.29
CA HIS A 47 -13.81 12.76 13.68
C HIS A 47 -12.28 12.58 13.77
N PRO A 48 -11.54 13.68 13.97
CA PRO A 48 -10.08 13.63 14.06
C PRO A 48 -9.63 13.14 15.43
N GLY A 49 -8.45 12.46 15.48
CA GLY A 49 -7.74 12.15 16.71
C GLY A 49 -8.44 11.14 17.63
N LEU A 50 -9.29 10.27 17.11
CA LEU A 50 -9.91 9.21 17.91
C LEU A 50 -8.83 8.23 18.39
N VAL A 51 -8.74 8.02 19.71
CA VAL A 51 -7.83 7.02 20.29
C VAL A 51 -8.42 5.63 20.13
N TYR A 52 -7.74 4.76 19.35
CA TYR A 52 -8.19 3.39 19.09
C TYR A 52 -7.44 2.33 19.90
N ALA A 53 -6.22 2.66 20.38
CA ALA A 53 -5.45 1.81 21.28
C ALA A 53 -4.53 2.69 22.16
N GLN A 54 -4.10 2.14 23.30
CA GLN A 54 -3.20 2.83 24.21
C GLN A 54 -2.18 1.85 24.80
N TYR A 55 -0.90 2.22 24.79
CA TYR A 55 0.22 1.45 25.33
C TYR A 55 0.96 2.34 26.34
N GLY A 56 0.68 2.19 27.63
CA GLY A 56 1.11 3.13 28.64
C GLY A 56 0.57 4.53 28.35
N GLU A 57 1.44 5.52 28.22
CA GLU A 57 1.06 6.89 27.85
C GLU A 57 0.91 7.10 26.33
N ARG A 58 1.37 6.16 25.51
CA ARG A 58 1.33 6.25 24.05
C ARG A 58 -0.07 5.96 23.52
N GLN A 59 -0.74 6.97 23.00
CA GLN A 59 -2.04 6.85 22.35
C GLN A 59 -1.88 6.62 20.85
N MET A 60 -2.52 5.60 20.33
CA MET A 60 -2.65 5.33 18.91
C MET A 60 -3.94 5.95 18.40
N GLN A 61 -3.83 6.78 17.37
CA GLN A 61 -4.95 7.62 16.93
C GLN A 61 -5.32 7.33 15.48
N LEU A 62 -6.60 7.55 15.18
CA LEU A 62 -7.13 7.56 13.83
C LEU A 62 -7.95 8.84 13.57
N ASP A 63 -8.02 9.23 12.30
CA ASP A 63 -8.96 10.25 11.83
C ASP A 63 -10.01 9.54 10.95
N LEU A 64 -11.28 9.80 11.22
CA LEU A 64 -12.39 9.13 10.56
C LEU A 64 -13.23 10.14 9.77
N TRP A 65 -13.65 9.75 8.56
CA TRP A 65 -14.60 10.50 7.71
C TRP A 65 -15.74 9.59 7.28
N ARG A 66 -16.94 10.16 7.21
CA ARG A 66 -18.14 9.47 6.76
C ARG A 66 -19.10 10.41 6.02
N PRO A 67 -19.94 9.92 5.10
CA PRO A 67 -21.08 10.68 4.61
C PRO A 67 -22.04 11.03 5.76
N LYS A 68 -22.71 12.15 5.66
CA LYS A 68 -23.77 12.55 6.60
C LYS A 68 -25.04 11.73 6.36
N THR A 69 -25.04 10.48 6.83
CA THR A 69 -26.18 9.54 6.70
C THR A 69 -26.33 8.70 7.96
N ALA A 70 -27.55 8.30 8.27
CA ALA A 70 -27.83 7.35 9.35
C ALA A 70 -27.72 5.87 8.89
N GLN A 71 -27.60 5.61 7.58
CA GLN A 71 -27.50 4.26 7.08
C GLN A 71 -26.11 3.69 7.35
N PRO A 72 -25.99 2.44 7.84
CA PRO A 72 -24.72 1.78 7.98
C PRO A 72 -24.03 1.59 6.63
N LEU A 73 -22.72 1.90 6.56
CA LEU A 73 -21.90 1.84 5.37
C LEU A 73 -20.69 0.89 5.60
N PRO A 74 -20.15 0.27 4.54
CA PRO A 74 -18.87 -0.40 4.63
C PRO A 74 -17.78 0.56 5.09
N ALA A 75 -16.78 0.06 5.83
CA ALA A 75 -15.64 0.86 6.26
C ALA A 75 -14.36 0.50 5.51
N ILE A 76 -13.43 1.46 5.39
CA ILE A 76 -12.10 1.23 4.81
C ILE A 76 -11.05 1.89 5.69
N ILE A 77 -10.07 1.10 6.15
CA ILE A 77 -8.88 1.62 6.84
C ILE A 77 -7.81 1.93 5.80
N CYS A 78 -7.23 3.13 5.87
CA CYS A 78 -6.15 3.59 5.01
C CYS A 78 -4.86 3.71 5.81
N ILE A 79 -3.82 2.91 5.46
CA ILE A 79 -2.57 2.79 6.19
C ILE A 79 -1.47 3.52 5.43
N HIS A 80 -0.77 4.46 6.11
CA HIS A 80 0.28 5.25 5.49
C HIS A 80 1.57 4.46 5.24
N GLY A 81 2.33 4.89 4.22
CA GLY A 81 3.68 4.40 3.94
C GLY A 81 4.74 5.08 4.80
N GLY A 82 6.00 4.93 4.36
CA GLY A 82 7.15 5.55 5.01
C GLY A 82 8.18 4.54 5.55
N GLY A 83 8.30 3.37 4.92
CA GLY A 83 9.30 2.35 5.24
C GLY A 83 9.21 1.82 6.66
N TRP A 84 8.04 1.87 7.28
CA TRP A 84 7.73 1.51 8.67
C TRP A 84 8.42 2.38 9.73
N PHE A 85 9.33 3.29 9.38
CA PHE A 85 10.11 4.10 10.34
C PHE A 85 9.74 5.59 10.34
N LYS A 86 8.91 6.03 9.40
CA LYS A 86 8.41 7.41 9.29
C LYS A 86 7.00 7.45 8.69
N GLY A 87 6.41 8.64 8.67
CA GLY A 87 5.07 8.86 8.12
C GLY A 87 4.05 9.13 9.21
N GLU A 88 2.88 9.54 8.77
CA GLU A 88 1.76 9.88 9.64
C GLU A 88 0.44 9.62 8.93
N ARG A 89 -0.66 9.47 9.68
CA ARG A 89 -1.98 9.14 9.16
C ARG A 89 -2.53 10.16 8.17
N SER A 90 -2.17 11.43 8.29
CA SER A 90 -2.57 12.50 7.36
C SER A 90 -2.11 12.25 5.91
N ALA A 91 -1.06 11.46 5.70
CA ALA A 91 -0.57 11.12 4.35
C ALA A 91 -1.60 10.37 3.49
N MET A 92 -2.57 9.69 4.11
CA MET A 92 -3.64 8.98 3.41
C MET A 92 -5.00 9.73 3.43
N ALA A 93 -5.04 10.95 4.00
CA ALA A 93 -6.30 11.68 4.19
C ALA A 93 -7.03 11.97 2.86
N ASN A 94 -6.32 12.33 1.80
CA ASN A 94 -6.96 12.59 0.50
C ASN A 94 -7.66 11.34 -0.05
N LEU A 95 -7.02 10.17 0.01
CA LEU A 95 -7.62 8.92 -0.45
C LEU A 95 -8.80 8.53 0.43
N ALA A 96 -8.66 8.64 1.76
CA ALA A 96 -9.72 8.33 2.70
C ALA A 96 -10.95 9.22 2.47
N GLN A 97 -10.79 10.54 2.35
CA GLN A 97 -11.90 11.47 2.09
C GLN A 97 -12.55 11.21 0.73
N ALA A 98 -11.76 10.92 -0.31
CA ALA A 98 -12.28 10.59 -1.62
C ALA A 98 -13.14 9.31 -1.62
N LEU A 99 -12.69 8.26 -0.90
CA LEU A 99 -13.46 7.03 -0.69
C LEU A 99 -14.68 7.28 0.19
N ALA A 100 -14.58 8.14 1.21
CA ALA A 100 -15.74 8.53 2.02
C ALA A 100 -16.83 9.18 1.17
N ALA A 101 -16.48 10.08 0.25
CA ALA A 101 -17.41 10.68 -0.69
C ALA A 101 -18.05 9.66 -1.66
N LYS A 102 -17.47 8.48 -1.82
CA LYS A 102 -18.04 7.36 -2.57
C LYS A 102 -18.97 6.47 -1.73
N GLY A 103 -19.26 6.85 -0.48
CA GLY A 103 -20.21 6.13 0.37
C GLY A 103 -19.58 5.06 1.27
N TYR A 104 -18.38 5.29 1.75
CA TYR A 104 -17.72 4.47 2.76
C TYR A 104 -17.54 5.27 4.05
N VAL A 105 -17.44 4.59 5.19
CA VAL A 105 -16.79 5.15 6.37
C VAL A 105 -15.29 4.89 6.22
N THR A 106 -14.45 5.90 6.32
CA THR A 106 -13.01 5.72 6.12
C THR A 106 -12.22 6.18 7.34
N ALA A 107 -11.12 5.51 7.63
CA ALA A 107 -10.23 5.89 8.70
C ALA A 107 -8.77 5.86 8.24
N THR A 108 -8.01 6.91 8.53
CA THR A 108 -6.55 6.86 8.47
C THR A 108 -6.00 6.61 9.85
N ILE A 109 -4.98 5.76 9.97
CA ILE A 109 -4.45 5.33 11.26
C ILE A 109 -2.97 5.69 11.42
N SER A 110 -2.56 6.06 12.63
CA SER A 110 -1.17 5.97 13.06
C SER A 110 -0.86 4.53 13.47
N TYR A 111 0.38 4.12 13.39
CA TYR A 111 0.88 2.87 13.96
C TYR A 111 2.26 3.10 14.55
N ARG A 112 2.71 2.28 15.51
CA ARG A 112 4.03 2.38 16.10
C ARG A 112 5.10 2.18 15.05
N LEU A 113 5.96 3.20 14.87
CA LEU A 113 7.05 3.16 13.91
C LEU A 113 8.21 2.31 14.44
N SER A 114 9.04 1.78 13.57
CA SER A 114 10.14 0.86 13.93
C SER A 114 11.24 1.47 14.81
N GLY A 115 11.33 2.80 14.88
CA GLY A 115 12.16 3.52 15.86
C GLY A 115 11.56 3.52 17.26
N GLU A 116 10.24 3.38 17.38
CA GLU A 116 9.50 3.27 18.63
C GLU A 116 9.37 1.80 19.07
N SER A 117 8.97 0.94 18.15
CA SER A 117 8.81 -0.49 18.41
C SER A 117 8.96 -1.30 17.12
N LYS A 118 9.72 -2.37 17.14
CA LYS A 118 9.92 -3.25 16.00
C LYS A 118 8.68 -4.12 15.72
N PHE A 119 8.69 -4.81 14.60
CA PHE A 119 7.72 -5.85 14.28
C PHE A 119 7.59 -6.85 15.47
N PRO A 120 6.35 -7.24 15.83
CA PRO A 120 5.08 -7.09 15.13
C PRO A 120 4.22 -5.86 15.51
N SER A 121 4.74 -4.88 16.24
CA SER A 121 3.93 -3.80 16.84
C SER A 121 3.06 -3.05 15.83
N ALA A 122 3.57 -2.74 14.64
CA ALA A 122 2.82 -2.00 13.62
C ALA A 122 1.58 -2.78 13.11
N ILE A 123 1.70 -4.09 12.89
CA ILE A 123 0.55 -4.91 12.47
C ILE A 123 -0.45 -5.10 13.61
N GLN A 124 0.02 -5.23 14.85
CA GLN A 124 -0.85 -5.29 16.03
C GLN A 124 -1.69 -4.02 16.19
N ASP A 125 -1.12 -2.86 15.89
CA ASP A 125 -1.83 -1.59 15.88
C ASP A 125 -2.90 -1.55 14.76
N CYS A 126 -2.55 -2.00 13.54
CA CYS A 126 -3.52 -2.10 12.45
C CYS A 126 -4.71 -3.01 12.81
N LYS A 127 -4.45 -4.14 13.44
CA LYS A 127 -5.48 -5.07 13.93
C LYS A 127 -6.35 -4.45 15.03
N ALA A 128 -5.74 -3.72 15.96
CA ALA A 128 -6.46 -2.97 16.99
C ALA A 128 -7.39 -1.90 16.40
N ALA A 129 -6.97 -1.22 15.32
CA ALA A 129 -7.82 -0.24 14.62
C ALA A 129 -9.06 -0.91 13.99
N VAL A 130 -8.92 -2.10 13.40
CA VAL A 130 -10.07 -2.88 12.89
C VAL A 130 -11.04 -3.21 14.03
N ARG A 131 -10.53 -3.74 15.15
CA ARG A 131 -11.35 -4.08 16.33
C ARG A 131 -12.08 -2.85 16.89
N PHE A 132 -11.39 -1.71 16.96
CA PHE A 132 -11.99 -0.44 17.38
C PHE A 132 -13.15 -0.02 16.48
N LEU A 133 -12.99 -0.06 15.16
CA LEU A 133 -14.08 0.28 14.22
C LEU A 133 -15.27 -0.67 14.39
N ARG A 134 -15.01 -1.95 14.55
CA ARG A 134 -16.04 -2.99 14.74
C ARG A 134 -16.81 -2.79 16.05
N THR A 135 -16.12 -2.52 17.16
CA THR A 135 -16.75 -2.18 18.45
C THR A 135 -17.62 -0.93 18.37
N ASN A 136 -17.16 0.07 17.62
CA ASN A 136 -17.85 1.36 17.47
C ASN A 136 -18.76 1.44 16.23
N ALA A 137 -19.12 0.29 15.65
CA ALA A 137 -19.87 0.23 14.39
C ALA A 137 -21.21 0.98 14.45
N ALA A 138 -21.96 0.82 15.52
CA ALA A 138 -23.24 1.54 15.72
C ALA A 138 -23.03 3.07 15.82
N LYS A 139 -21.98 3.50 16.54
CA LYS A 139 -21.67 4.94 16.74
C LYS A 139 -21.31 5.64 15.43
N PHE A 140 -20.56 4.99 14.56
CA PHE A 140 -20.09 5.60 13.30
C PHE A 140 -20.90 5.14 12.07
N CYS A 141 -22.01 4.44 12.26
CA CYS A 141 -22.81 3.84 11.19
C CYS A 141 -21.98 2.98 10.25
N ILE A 142 -21.19 2.06 10.82
CA ILE A 142 -20.36 1.10 10.09
C ILE A 142 -21.11 -0.25 9.99
N GLN A 143 -21.01 -0.89 8.86
CA GLN A 143 -21.34 -2.31 8.71
C GLN A 143 -20.17 -3.13 9.28
N ALA A 144 -20.34 -3.68 10.48
CA ALA A 144 -19.28 -4.37 11.23
C ALA A 144 -18.68 -5.58 10.50
N ASP A 145 -19.39 -6.18 9.58
CA ASP A 145 -19.02 -7.31 8.73
C ASP A 145 -18.53 -6.91 7.33
N ALA A 146 -18.30 -5.59 7.06
CA ALA A 146 -17.81 -5.04 5.80
C ALA A 146 -16.71 -4.01 6.03
N ILE A 147 -15.60 -4.45 6.55
CA ILE A 147 -14.41 -3.62 6.76
C ILE A 147 -13.34 -4.01 5.75
N GLY A 148 -12.94 -3.09 4.89
CA GLY A 148 -11.82 -3.24 3.98
C GLY A 148 -10.57 -2.52 4.50
N VAL A 149 -9.45 -2.79 3.86
CA VAL A 149 -8.17 -2.14 4.17
C VAL A 149 -7.43 -1.78 2.89
N THR A 150 -6.75 -0.64 2.92
CA THR A 150 -5.81 -0.23 1.88
C THR A 150 -4.61 0.49 2.49
N GLY A 151 -3.52 0.56 1.76
CA GLY A 151 -2.34 1.29 2.20
C GLY A 151 -1.31 1.39 1.10
N LEU A 152 -0.35 2.30 1.27
CA LEU A 152 0.73 2.54 0.31
C LEU A 152 2.08 2.12 0.88
N SER A 153 2.93 1.42 0.08
CA SER A 153 4.31 1.06 0.46
C SER A 153 4.33 0.20 1.74
N ALA A 154 5.01 0.63 2.80
CA ALA A 154 4.95 -0.02 4.11
C ALA A 154 3.51 -0.21 4.62
N GLY A 155 2.61 0.77 4.35
CA GLY A 155 1.17 0.63 4.65
C GLY A 155 0.47 -0.39 3.75
N GLY A 156 0.90 -0.52 2.50
CA GLY A 156 0.43 -1.57 1.59
C GLY A 156 0.81 -2.97 2.06
N HIS A 157 2.05 -3.13 2.51
CA HIS A 157 2.52 -4.36 3.17
C HIS A 157 1.67 -4.69 4.40
N LEU A 158 1.48 -3.71 5.31
CA LEU A 158 0.66 -3.90 6.52
C LEU A 158 -0.81 -4.21 6.17
N ALA A 159 -1.36 -3.61 5.11
CA ALA A 159 -2.71 -3.93 4.63
C ALA A 159 -2.80 -5.37 4.12
N ALA A 160 -1.85 -5.82 3.31
CA ALA A 160 -1.81 -7.20 2.84
C ALA A 160 -1.62 -8.19 4.01
N LEU A 161 -0.70 -7.91 4.93
CA LEU A 161 -0.48 -8.75 6.11
C LEU A 161 -1.71 -8.81 7.02
N LEU A 162 -2.42 -7.69 7.19
CA LEU A 162 -3.69 -7.65 7.93
C LEU A 162 -4.74 -8.56 7.29
N ALA A 163 -4.83 -8.56 5.96
CA ALA A 163 -5.79 -9.36 5.21
C ALA A 163 -5.50 -10.87 5.30
N THR A 164 -4.22 -11.28 5.30
CA THR A 164 -3.81 -12.69 5.23
C THR A 164 -3.47 -13.32 6.58
N SER A 165 -3.44 -12.54 7.67
CA SER A 165 -3.01 -13.05 8.99
C SER A 165 -4.15 -13.11 10.02
N SER A 166 -5.38 -13.34 9.56
CA SER A 166 -6.52 -13.53 10.47
C SER A 166 -6.28 -14.72 11.40
N GLY A 167 -6.45 -14.51 12.72
CA GLY A 167 -6.26 -15.57 13.72
C GLY A 167 -4.81 -15.95 14.04
N VAL A 168 -3.80 -15.31 13.43
CA VAL A 168 -2.38 -15.50 13.78
C VAL A 168 -2.10 -14.80 15.11
N LYS A 169 -2.09 -15.58 16.20
CA LYS A 169 -2.03 -15.08 17.59
C LYS A 169 -0.87 -14.11 17.85
N GLN A 170 0.31 -14.39 17.30
CA GLN A 170 1.50 -13.53 17.47
C GLN A 170 1.29 -12.12 16.89
N LEU A 171 0.37 -11.97 15.94
CA LEU A 171 0.11 -10.71 15.24
C LEU A 171 -1.14 -9.98 15.77
N GLU A 172 -1.93 -10.58 16.68
CA GLU A 172 -3.17 -9.93 17.18
C GLU A 172 -2.90 -8.76 18.12
N GLY A 173 -1.90 -8.87 19.00
CA GLY A 173 -1.59 -7.83 19.98
C GLY A 173 -2.67 -7.60 21.04
N ASP A 174 -2.40 -6.64 21.91
CA ASP A 174 -3.19 -6.31 23.10
C ASP A 174 -3.81 -4.90 23.07
N GLY A 175 -3.91 -4.29 21.88
CA GLY A 175 -4.39 -2.92 21.66
C GLY A 175 -5.88 -2.66 21.97
N GLY A 176 -6.52 -3.53 22.75
CA GLY A 176 -7.94 -3.40 23.15
C GLY A 176 -8.92 -4.16 22.25
N HIS A 177 -10.16 -4.26 22.73
CA HIS A 177 -11.29 -4.89 22.03
C HIS A 177 -11.00 -6.34 21.59
N ALA A 178 -10.34 -7.12 22.44
CA ALA A 178 -9.90 -8.49 22.12
C ALA A 178 -11.05 -9.46 21.82
N GLU A 179 -12.27 -9.10 22.23
CA GLU A 179 -13.52 -9.81 21.93
C GLU A 179 -13.97 -9.67 20.48
N GLN A 180 -13.43 -8.68 19.76
CA GLN A 180 -13.74 -8.42 18.36
C GLN A 180 -12.75 -9.07 17.42
N SER A 181 -13.22 -9.51 16.25
CA SER A 181 -12.33 -10.01 15.20
C SER A 181 -11.53 -8.85 14.57
N SER A 182 -10.27 -9.10 14.25
CA SER A 182 -9.42 -8.20 13.46
C SER A 182 -9.48 -8.49 11.95
N SER A 183 -10.27 -9.48 11.50
CA SER A 183 -10.36 -9.84 10.09
C SER A 183 -10.96 -8.72 9.25
N VAL A 184 -10.55 -8.64 7.99
CA VAL A 184 -11.09 -7.71 6.99
C VAL A 184 -11.71 -8.47 5.82
N GLN A 185 -12.59 -7.83 5.05
CA GLN A 185 -13.37 -8.49 4.01
C GLN A 185 -12.91 -8.15 2.59
N ALA A 186 -12.01 -7.18 2.42
CA ALA A 186 -11.35 -6.87 1.16
C ALA A 186 -10.08 -6.08 1.41
N CYS A 187 -9.06 -6.25 0.56
CA CYS A 187 -7.79 -5.53 0.65
C CYS A 187 -7.33 -5.01 -0.71
N VAL A 188 -6.86 -3.76 -0.72
CA VAL A 188 -6.13 -3.17 -1.86
C VAL A 188 -4.76 -2.73 -1.37
N ALA A 189 -3.71 -3.47 -1.75
CA ALA A 189 -2.33 -3.22 -1.34
C ALA A 189 -1.57 -2.44 -2.44
N MET A 190 -1.11 -1.23 -2.13
CA MET A 190 -0.47 -0.34 -3.09
C MET A 190 1.04 -0.29 -2.87
N GLY A 191 1.86 -0.54 -3.92
CA GLY A 191 3.32 -0.55 -3.84
C GLY A 191 3.85 -1.47 -2.74
N ALA A 192 3.21 -2.60 -2.55
CA ALA A 192 3.38 -3.46 -1.38
C ALA A 192 4.36 -4.59 -1.63
N GLN A 193 5.23 -4.84 -0.65
CA GLN A 193 5.98 -6.08 -0.57
C GLN A 193 5.07 -7.15 0.06
N SER A 194 4.68 -8.16 -0.70
CA SER A 194 3.80 -9.23 -0.21
C SER A 194 4.53 -10.54 0.11
N ASP A 195 5.78 -10.65 -0.30
CA ASP A 195 6.67 -11.78 0.00
C ASP A 195 7.99 -11.26 0.55
N LEU A 196 8.16 -11.32 1.87
CA LEU A 196 9.40 -10.92 2.53
C LEU A 196 10.43 -12.05 2.60
N GLU A 197 10.11 -13.24 2.10
CA GLU A 197 11.00 -14.39 2.06
C GLU A 197 11.74 -14.51 0.71
N CYS A 198 11.37 -13.70 -0.29
CA CYS A 198 11.94 -13.76 -1.63
C CYS A 198 13.42 -13.32 -1.67
N THR A 199 14.13 -13.77 -2.71
CA THR A 199 15.56 -13.48 -2.93
C THR A 199 15.84 -11.98 -2.92
N ARG A 200 14.95 -11.17 -3.54
CA ARG A 200 15.10 -9.71 -3.58
C ARG A 200 15.18 -9.08 -2.18
N ILE A 201 14.32 -9.49 -1.28
CA ILE A 201 14.30 -9.00 0.10
C ILE A 201 15.50 -9.52 0.89
N SER A 202 15.91 -10.76 0.66
CA SER A 202 17.13 -11.33 1.23
C SER A 202 18.36 -10.50 0.87
N GLU A 203 18.52 -10.16 -0.43
CA GLU A 203 19.61 -9.31 -0.91
C GLU A 203 19.60 -7.91 -0.30
N LEU A 204 18.42 -7.29 -0.21
CA LEU A 204 18.26 -5.95 0.37
C LEU A 204 18.60 -5.96 1.86
N SER A 205 18.05 -6.90 2.62
CA SER A 205 18.26 -7.00 4.07
C SER A 205 19.68 -7.46 4.45
N SER A 206 20.43 -8.08 3.53
CA SER A 206 21.83 -8.45 3.75
C SER A 206 22.79 -7.26 3.82
N LYS A 207 22.37 -6.11 3.23
CA LYS A 207 23.19 -4.90 3.22
C LYS A 207 23.33 -4.34 4.63
N PRO A 208 24.55 -4.03 5.11
CA PRO A 208 24.76 -3.51 6.47
C PRO A 208 23.95 -2.24 6.79
N ASN A 209 23.72 -1.40 5.76
CA ASN A 209 23.04 -0.12 5.87
C ASN A 209 21.60 -0.19 5.31
N ASP A 210 20.95 -1.36 5.31
CA ASP A 210 19.54 -1.44 4.94
C ASP A 210 18.69 -0.59 5.91
N PRO A 211 18.02 0.46 5.40
CA PRO A 211 17.26 1.36 6.25
C PRO A 211 15.84 0.86 6.54
N PHE A 212 15.39 -0.20 5.87
CA PHE A 212 14.00 -0.66 5.86
C PHE A 212 13.80 -1.95 6.65
N TYR A 213 14.19 -3.09 6.08
CA TYR A 213 13.86 -4.41 6.63
C TYR A 213 14.54 -4.69 7.95
N ARG A 214 15.84 -4.43 8.06
CA ARG A 214 16.57 -4.63 9.32
C ARG A 214 16.07 -3.68 10.42
N THR A 215 15.74 -2.45 10.06
CA THR A 215 15.18 -1.49 11.02
C THR A 215 13.82 -1.94 11.51
N PHE A 216 12.98 -2.45 10.61
CA PHE A 216 11.62 -2.90 10.93
C PHE A 216 11.58 -4.26 11.64
N LEU A 217 12.32 -5.26 11.13
CA LEU A 217 12.25 -6.64 11.60
C LEU A 217 13.29 -6.99 12.67
N GLY A 218 14.42 -6.26 12.72
CA GLY A 218 15.43 -6.41 13.76
C GLY A 218 16.82 -6.81 13.26
N ASP A 219 16.92 -7.69 12.25
CA ASP A 219 18.18 -8.05 11.59
C ASP A 219 17.91 -8.51 10.14
N SER A 220 18.90 -9.04 9.44
CA SER A 220 18.78 -9.58 8.08
C SER A 220 17.96 -10.87 8.06
N GLN A 221 17.34 -11.17 6.91
CA GLN A 221 16.59 -12.39 6.71
C GLN A 221 17.41 -13.65 7.02
N ALA A 222 18.70 -13.69 6.64
CA ALA A 222 19.56 -14.83 6.92
C ALA A 222 19.73 -15.13 8.41
N LYS A 223 19.61 -14.12 9.29
CA LYS A 223 19.77 -14.28 10.75
C LYS A 223 18.45 -14.55 11.48
N ILE A 224 17.34 -14.03 10.97
CA ILE A 224 16.03 -14.14 11.61
C ILE A 224 14.94 -14.55 10.60
N PRO A 225 15.12 -15.66 9.83
CA PRO A 225 14.21 -16.03 8.75
C PRO A 225 12.77 -16.21 9.23
N GLN A 226 12.54 -16.71 10.44
CA GLN A 226 11.21 -16.89 11.03
C GLN A 226 10.45 -15.58 11.24
N ILE A 227 11.16 -14.46 11.46
CA ILE A 227 10.51 -13.14 11.59
C ILE A 227 10.10 -12.60 10.22
N TYR A 228 10.91 -12.86 9.19
CA TYR A 228 10.56 -12.52 7.81
C TYR A 228 9.36 -13.33 7.32
N ALA A 229 9.33 -14.63 7.62
CA ALA A 229 8.17 -15.48 7.34
C ALA A 229 6.91 -14.95 8.06
N LEU A 230 7.00 -14.69 9.37
CA LEU A 230 5.88 -14.14 10.15
C LEU A 230 5.40 -12.78 9.62
N ALA A 231 6.29 -11.96 9.06
CA ALA A 231 5.97 -10.65 8.48
C ALA A 231 5.55 -10.72 6.99
N SER A 232 5.64 -11.89 6.36
CA SER A 232 5.34 -12.06 4.94
C SER A 232 3.85 -12.34 4.71
N PRO A 233 3.07 -11.46 4.05
CA PRO A 233 1.67 -11.74 3.70
C PRO A 233 1.48 -13.08 3.01
N ARG A 234 2.35 -13.41 2.03
CA ARG A 234 2.31 -14.65 1.26
C ARG A 234 2.43 -15.91 2.12
N HIS A 235 3.20 -15.84 3.22
CA HIS A 235 3.41 -16.96 4.13
C HIS A 235 2.12 -17.45 4.83
N HIS A 236 1.16 -16.54 4.99
CA HIS A 236 -0.08 -16.80 5.73
C HIS A 236 -1.27 -17.15 4.84
N LEU A 237 -1.10 -17.18 3.51
CA LEU A 237 -2.22 -17.39 2.58
C LEU A 237 -2.98 -18.67 2.87
N ASP A 238 -4.28 -18.57 3.02
CA ASP A 238 -5.20 -19.69 3.12
C ASP A 238 -6.53 -19.42 2.40
N GLN A 239 -7.39 -20.44 2.30
CA GLN A 239 -8.67 -20.36 1.57
C GLN A 239 -9.70 -19.43 2.22
N SER A 240 -9.51 -19.01 3.46
CA SER A 240 -10.41 -18.10 4.19
C SER A 240 -10.05 -16.63 3.99
N ASP A 241 -8.94 -16.34 3.31
CA ASP A 241 -8.49 -14.98 3.08
C ASP A 241 -9.48 -14.19 2.20
N PRO A 242 -9.61 -12.88 2.45
CA PRO A 242 -10.49 -12.05 1.66
C PRO A 242 -9.90 -11.77 0.27
N PRO A 243 -10.72 -11.28 -0.68
CA PRO A 243 -10.24 -10.72 -1.94
C PRO A 243 -9.12 -9.71 -1.71
N LEU A 244 -7.99 -9.90 -2.42
CA LEU A 244 -6.77 -9.09 -2.27
C LEU A 244 -6.25 -8.64 -3.63
N ALA A 245 -6.34 -7.33 -3.93
CA ALA A 245 -5.78 -6.73 -5.14
C ALA A 245 -4.52 -5.92 -4.84
N PHE A 246 -3.66 -5.81 -5.85
CA PHE A 246 -2.42 -5.06 -5.81
C PHE A 246 -2.45 -3.89 -6.82
N MET A 247 -1.80 -2.80 -6.46
CA MET A 247 -1.54 -1.67 -7.35
C MET A 247 -0.09 -1.24 -7.22
N THR A 248 0.58 -0.97 -8.33
CA THR A 248 1.96 -0.48 -8.29
C THR A 248 2.27 0.41 -9.47
N GLY A 249 3.30 1.23 -9.36
CA GLY A 249 3.83 1.99 -10.49
C GLY A 249 4.58 1.08 -11.45
N GLU A 250 4.44 1.32 -12.74
CA GLU A 250 5.16 0.56 -13.78
C GLU A 250 6.68 0.64 -13.62
N LEU A 251 7.19 1.73 -13.05
CA LEU A 251 8.61 1.98 -12.79
C LEU A 251 9.04 1.63 -11.36
N ASP A 252 8.17 0.99 -10.58
CA ASP A 252 8.47 0.55 -9.22
C ASP A 252 9.31 -0.74 -9.22
N ASP A 253 9.83 -1.15 -8.05
CA ASP A 253 10.52 -2.43 -7.90
C ASP A 253 9.58 -3.59 -8.27
N ALA A 254 10.07 -4.52 -9.11
CA ALA A 254 9.26 -5.63 -9.59
C ALA A 254 8.68 -6.51 -8.46
N SER A 255 9.30 -6.54 -7.28
CA SER A 255 8.77 -7.27 -6.12
C SER A 255 7.43 -6.72 -5.60
N THR A 256 7.06 -5.47 -5.98
CA THR A 256 5.74 -4.89 -5.67
C THR A 256 4.63 -5.34 -6.62
N HIS A 257 4.95 -6.06 -7.71
CA HIS A 257 3.96 -6.65 -8.63
C HIS A 257 3.23 -7.84 -7.99
N ALA A 258 3.79 -8.43 -6.94
CA ALA A 258 3.21 -9.55 -6.19
C ALA A 258 2.85 -10.77 -7.06
N ASP A 259 3.63 -11.07 -8.11
CA ASP A 259 3.29 -12.09 -9.11
C ASP A 259 3.07 -13.46 -8.48
N GLU A 260 3.97 -13.90 -7.61
CA GLU A 260 3.87 -15.19 -6.96
C GLU A 260 2.74 -15.23 -5.93
N THR A 261 2.55 -14.15 -5.15
CA THR A 261 1.43 -14.03 -4.21
C THR A 261 0.09 -14.09 -4.93
N ARG A 262 -0.06 -13.39 -6.06
CA ARG A 262 -1.28 -13.43 -6.89
C ARG A 262 -1.51 -14.82 -7.51
N ALA A 263 -0.43 -15.50 -7.93
CA ALA A 263 -0.54 -16.86 -8.43
C ALA A 263 -1.04 -17.82 -7.33
N ASP A 264 -0.55 -17.68 -6.11
CA ASP A 264 -0.98 -18.50 -4.98
C ASP A 264 -2.42 -18.19 -4.54
N LEU A 265 -2.81 -16.90 -4.49
CA LEU A 265 -4.21 -16.50 -4.28
C LEU A 265 -5.15 -17.11 -5.34
N THR A 266 -4.73 -17.10 -6.61
CA THR A 266 -5.51 -17.69 -7.71
C THR A 266 -5.68 -19.20 -7.52
N LYS A 267 -4.64 -19.94 -7.11
CA LYS A 267 -4.71 -21.38 -6.79
C LYS A 267 -5.67 -21.68 -5.63
N LEU A 268 -5.75 -20.75 -4.66
CA LEU A 268 -6.68 -20.85 -3.53
C LEU A 268 -8.12 -20.45 -3.88
N GLY A 269 -8.36 -19.96 -5.11
CA GLY A 269 -9.67 -19.48 -5.56
C GLY A 269 -10.04 -18.10 -5.03
N ILE A 270 -9.07 -17.34 -4.49
CA ILE A 270 -9.28 -16.02 -3.92
C ILE A 270 -9.21 -14.96 -5.04
N PRO A 271 -10.22 -14.07 -5.16
CA PRO A 271 -10.20 -12.99 -6.14
C PRO A 271 -8.99 -12.07 -5.94
N THR A 272 -8.18 -11.92 -6.99
CA THR A 272 -6.98 -11.09 -6.97
C THR A 272 -6.82 -10.36 -8.31
N GLY A 273 -5.93 -9.36 -8.35
CA GLY A 273 -5.60 -8.63 -9.56
C GLY A 273 -4.45 -7.67 -9.35
N LEU A 274 -3.90 -7.14 -10.45
CA LEU A 274 -2.87 -6.12 -10.46
C LEU A 274 -3.31 -4.93 -11.31
N THR A 275 -3.24 -3.73 -10.75
CA THR A 275 -3.35 -2.48 -11.49
C THR A 275 -1.96 -1.86 -11.62
N LEU A 276 -1.42 -1.80 -12.83
CA LEU A 276 -0.19 -1.05 -13.13
C LEU A 276 -0.53 0.40 -13.42
N ILE A 277 0.14 1.33 -12.74
CA ILE A 277 0.01 2.76 -12.98
C ILE A 277 1.07 3.15 -14.02
N PRO A 278 0.68 3.54 -15.23
CA PRO A 278 1.62 3.77 -16.34
C PRO A 278 2.65 4.86 -16.01
N ASN A 279 3.93 4.59 -16.32
CA ASN A 279 5.06 5.52 -16.15
C ASN A 279 5.20 6.06 -14.71
N ALA A 280 4.63 5.42 -13.72
CA ALA A 280 4.64 5.89 -12.34
C ALA A 280 5.75 5.22 -11.52
N PRO A 281 6.50 5.99 -10.69
CA PRO A 281 7.43 5.46 -9.71
C PRO A 281 6.67 4.99 -8.44
N HIS A 282 7.40 4.49 -7.44
CA HIS A 282 6.83 4.03 -6.16
C HIS A 282 5.87 5.02 -5.47
N ALA A 283 6.16 6.32 -5.50
CA ALA A 283 5.35 7.35 -4.84
C ALA A 283 4.21 7.89 -5.73
N PHE A 284 3.43 7.03 -6.37
CA PHE A 284 2.47 7.39 -7.41
C PHE A 284 1.23 8.17 -6.90
N LEU A 285 0.80 8.02 -5.67
CA LEU A 285 -0.38 8.74 -5.13
C LEU A 285 -0.20 10.26 -5.04
N GLY A 286 1.03 10.76 -5.09
CA GLY A 286 1.32 12.20 -5.04
C GLY A 286 0.94 12.97 -6.31
N GLN A 287 0.57 12.31 -7.40
CA GLN A 287 0.21 12.91 -8.69
C GLN A 287 -1.28 12.76 -8.94
N GLN A 288 -1.97 13.83 -9.31
CA GLN A 288 -3.43 13.83 -9.47
C GLN A 288 -3.95 12.77 -10.45
N GLN A 289 -3.27 12.58 -11.59
CA GLN A 289 -3.67 11.56 -12.57
C GLN A 289 -3.59 10.15 -12.00
N ASN A 290 -2.46 9.82 -11.36
CA ASN A 290 -2.25 8.51 -10.75
C ASN A 290 -3.20 8.27 -9.58
N PHE A 291 -3.43 9.31 -8.77
CA PHE A 291 -4.42 9.29 -7.70
C PHE A 291 -5.81 8.93 -8.21
N ASN A 292 -6.25 9.52 -9.33
CA ASN A 292 -7.55 9.23 -9.92
C ASN A 292 -7.66 7.77 -10.39
N ILE A 293 -6.60 7.21 -10.99
CA ILE A 293 -6.54 5.78 -11.36
C ILE A 293 -6.67 4.90 -10.11
N CYS A 294 -5.87 5.20 -9.07
CA CYS A 294 -5.90 4.45 -7.82
C CYS A 294 -7.24 4.53 -7.12
N LEU A 295 -7.85 5.72 -7.06
CA LEU A 295 -9.18 5.91 -6.47
C LEU A 295 -10.25 5.11 -7.23
N GLN A 296 -10.26 5.19 -8.55
CA GLN A 296 -11.24 4.48 -9.38
C GLN A 296 -11.11 2.97 -9.24
N ALA A 297 -9.88 2.45 -9.30
CA ALA A 297 -9.64 1.00 -9.18
C ALA A 297 -9.93 0.50 -7.76
N SER A 298 -9.58 1.27 -6.73
CA SER A 298 -9.91 0.92 -5.33
C SER A 298 -11.41 0.92 -5.10
N GLU A 299 -12.12 1.95 -5.58
CA GLU A 299 -13.58 2.04 -5.43
C GLU A 299 -14.28 0.88 -6.14
N ALA A 300 -13.90 0.57 -7.37
CA ALA A 300 -14.47 -0.56 -8.11
C ALA A 300 -14.27 -1.89 -7.38
N PHE A 301 -13.07 -2.12 -6.82
CA PHE A 301 -12.76 -3.32 -6.06
C PHE A 301 -13.57 -3.41 -4.76
N PHE A 302 -13.59 -2.34 -3.97
CA PHE A 302 -14.35 -2.32 -2.71
C PHE A 302 -15.86 -2.34 -2.94
N ALA A 303 -16.39 -1.72 -3.99
CA ALA A 303 -17.80 -1.81 -4.33
C ALA A 303 -18.20 -3.27 -4.58
N LYS A 304 -17.44 -3.98 -5.41
CA LYS A 304 -17.68 -5.38 -5.71
C LYS A 304 -17.64 -6.29 -4.47
N HIS A 305 -16.69 -6.07 -3.58
CA HIS A 305 -16.40 -7.01 -2.48
C HIS A 305 -16.97 -6.61 -1.12
N LEU A 306 -17.37 -5.33 -0.91
CA LEU A 306 -17.95 -4.87 0.33
C LEU A 306 -19.42 -4.45 0.20
N LYS A 307 -19.87 -3.98 -0.99
CA LYS A 307 -21.27 -3.53 -1.21
C LYS A 307 -22.09 -4.60 -1.92
N ASP A 308 -21.59 -5.13 -3.05
CA ASP A 308 -22.37 -6.03 -3.91
C ASP A 308 -22.45 -7.47 -3.38
N SER A 309 -21.48 -7.92 -2.63
CA SER A 309 -21.47 -9.25 -1.98
C SER A 309 -22.65 -9.51 -1.04
N ARG A 310 -23.49 -8.49 -0.80
CA ARG A 310 -24.66 -8.53 0.09
C ARG A 310 -25.99 -8.26 -0.59
N LYS A 311 -25.97 -8.09 -1.91
CA LYS A 311 -27.24 -8.13 -2.64
C LYS A 311 -27.76 -9.57 -2.61
N PRO A 312 -28.98 -9.82 -2.10
CA PRO A 312 -29.54 -11.16 -2.02
C PRO A 312 -29.61 -11.83 -3.37
#